data_4ab05f4334e55029b14316e417e98886
#
_entry.id   4ab05f4334e55029b14316e417e98886
#
_cell.length_a   1.000
_cell.length_b   1.000
_cell.length_c   1.000
_cell.angle_alpha   90.00
_cell.angle_beta   90.00
_cell.angle_gamma   90.00
#
_symmetry.space_group_name_H-M   'P 1'
#
loop_
_entity.id
_entity.type
_entity.pdbx_description
1 polymer ?
#
loop_
_entity_poly.entity_id
_entity_poly.type
_entity_poly.pdbx_seq_one_letter_code
_entity_poly.pdbx_strand_id
1 'polypeptide(L)'
;MSADGVLALLTAVLSFIAAIFVLDQEITRPRAYKLLWLLGLIAYGLASTAEVVGAAEGHWNLGVYRAWYFFGGLLVAAYLGMGTAYLLLPRRVAHTLMVLVAFGTIYGAVRVLTATISAANQHLLQTSTSQQVVDVSHFMIMPLDIEILAPMMNITGAALLFGGALWSAWIFWRQRALSYRFASNVLIAIGALAPSILTGLIRLGFTSGFFLGQLIGVAFILAGFLVSIEIFAVFRVPFTNLVLHQRQPVQAKR
;
A
#
# COMPACT_ATOMS: atom_id res chain seq x y z
N MET A 1 -1.35 24.43 5.59
CA MET A 1 -0.93 23.04 5.32
C MET A 1 0.03 23.10 4.15
N SER A 2 1.17 22.45 4.23
CA SER A 2 2.12 22.35 3.12
C SER A 2 1.54 21.54 1.96
N ALA A 3 2.09 21.66 0.75
CA ALA A 3 1.69 20.85 -0.40
C ALA A 3 1.81 19.34 -0.10
N ASP A 4 2.87 18.93 0.59
CA ASP A 4 3.08 17.55 1.02
C ASP A 4 2.00 17.04 1.98
N GLY A 5 1.56 17.89 2.92
CA GLY A 5 0.47 17.57 3.83
C GLY A 5 -0.88 17.38 3.10
N VAL A 6 -1.13 18.15 2.03
CA VAL A 6 -2.33 17.97 1.18
C VAL A 6 -2.22 16.64 0.41
N LEU A 7 -1.06 16.32 -0.17
CA LEU A 7 -0.85 15.05 -0.87
C LEU A 7 -1.01 13.86 0.06
N ALA A 8 -0.43 13.94 1.26
CA ALA A 8 -0.58 12.90 2.29
C ALA A 8 -2.05 12.72 2.73
N LEU A 9 -2.80 13.81 2.91
CA LEU A 9 -4.22 13.76 3.25
C LEU A 9 -5.04 13.07 2.15
N LEU A 10 -4.82 13.44 0.89
CA LEU A 10 -5.49 12.80 -0.24
C LEU A 10 -5.13 11.31 -0.32
N THR A 11 -3.87 10.97 -0.07
CA THR A 11 -3.42 9.57 -0.02
C THR A 11 -4.12 8.80 1.10
N ALA A 12 -4.22 9.36 2.30
CA ALA A 12 -4.92 8.73 3.43
C ALA A 12 -6.40 8.49 3.10
N VAL A 13 -7.08 9.51 2.59
CA VAL A 13 -8.51 9.42 2.21
C VAL A 13 -8.72 8.35 1.14
N LEU A 14 -7.94 8.34 0.07
CA LEU A 14 -8.05 7.34 -0.99
C LEU A 14 -7.75 5.92 -0.48
N SER A 15 -6.77 5.77 0.42
CA SER A 15 -6.43 4.48 1.02
C SER A 15 -7.58 3.93 1.85
N PHE A 16 -8.22 4.76 2.68
CA PHE A 16 -9.38 4.34 3.47
C PHE A 16 -10.61 4.07 2.59
N ILE A 17 -10.85 4.86 1.54
CA ILE A 17 -11.90 4.56 0.56
C ILE A 17 -11.64 3.19 -0.08
N ALA A 18 -10.42 2.91 -0.54
CA ALA A 18 -10.06 1.62 -1.10
C ALA A 18 -10.26 0.48 -0.08
N ALA A 19 -9.87 0.70 1.19
CA ALA A 19 -10.08 -0.26 2.27
C ALA A 19 -11.56 -0.56 2.50
N ILE A 20 -12.44 0.45 2.46
CA ILE A 20 -13.90 0.29 2.60
C ILE A 20 -14.46 -0.57 1.46
N PHE A 21 -14.05 -0.35 0.22
CA PHE A 21 -14.48 -1.19 -0.92
C PHE A 21 -14.02 -2.64 -0.78
N VAL A 22 -12.79 -2.88 -0.32
CA VAL A 22 -12.28 -4.22 -0.11
C VAL A 22 -12.96 -4.89 1.08
N LEU A 23 -13.27 -4.14 2.15
CA LEU A 23 -14.00 -4.62 3.33
C LEU A 23 -15.41 -5.08 2.96
N ASP A 24 -16.18 -4.30 2.18
CA ASP A 24 -17.51 -4.70 1.72
C ASP A 24 -17.47 -6.02 0.93
N GLN A 25 -16.43 -6.19 0.10
CA GLN A 25 -16.21 -7.44 -0.63
C GLN A 25 -15.79 -8.60 0.27
N GLU A 26 -15.01 -8.35 1.32
CA GLU A 26 -14.58 -9.37 2.27
C GLU A 26 -15.75 -9.87 3.11
N ILE A 27 -16.62 -8.97 3.60
CA ILE A 27 -17.82 -9.33 4.37
C ILE A 27 -18.77 -10.17 3.51
N THR A 28 -18.92 -9.83 2.22
CA THR A 28 -19.84 -10.52 1.31
C THR A 28 -19.33 -11.92 0.91
N ARG A 29 -18.03 -12.04 0.66
CA ARG A 29 -17.36 -13.28 0.22
C ARG A 29 -15.95 -13.33 0.79
N PRO A 30 -15.77 -13.85 2.02
CA PRO A 30 -14.48 -13.85 2.69
C PRO A 30 -13.42 -14.66 1.93
N ARG A 31 -12.24 -14.08 1.78
CA ARG A 31 -11.08 -14.69 1.13
C ARG A 31 -9.79 -14.14 1.73
N ALA A 32 -8.85 -14.99 2.08
CA ALA A 32 -7.58 -14.58 2.70
C ALA A 32 -6.86 -13.45 1.96
N TYR A 33 -6.84 -13.47 0.63
CA TYR A 33 -6.18 -12.41 -0.15
C TYR A 33 -6.84 -11.03 0.01
N LYS A 34 -8.17 -10.96 0.17
CA LYS A 34 -8.89 -9.69 0.38
C LYS A 34 -8.60 -9.13 1.77
N LEU A 35 -8.60 -10.00 2.79
CA LEU A 35 -8.25 -9.59 4.15
C LEU A 35 -6.84 -8.98 4.19
N LEU A 36 -5.88 -9.58 3.50
CA LEU A 36 -4.51 -9.08 3.44
C LEU A 36 -4.41 -7.75 2.68
N TRP A 37 -5.12 -7.60 1.57
CA TRP A 37 -5.23 -6.31 0.88
C TRP A 37 -5.90 -5.24 1.75
N LEU A 38 -6.97 -5.59 2.47
CA LEU A 38 -7.61 -4.70 3.43
C LEU A 38 -6.63 -4.20 4.50
N LEU A 39 -5.87 -5.12 5.11
CA LEU A 39 -4.86 -4.77 6.12
C LEU A 39 -3.76 -3.88 5.53
N GLY A 40 -3.29 -4.16 4.32
CA GLY A 40 -2.32 -3.33 3.61
C GLY A 40 -2.84 -1.92 3.31
N LEU A 41 -4.10 -1.78 2.88
CA LEU A 41 -4.73 -0.48 2.60
C LEU A 41 -5.01 0.32 3.88
N ILE A 42 -5.41 -0.34 4.97
CA ILE A 42 -5.55 0.31 6.29
C ILE A 42 -4.18 0.80 6.76
N ALA A 43 -3.13 -0.02 6.65
CA ALA A 43 -1.77 0.38 7.00
C ALA A 43 -1.32 1.59 6.15
N TYR A 44 -1.65 1.61 4.86
CA TYR A 44 -1.36 2.76 3.98
C TYR A 44 -2.05 4.03 4.47
N GLY A 45 -3.35 3.96 4.77
CA GLY A 45 -4.10 5.09 5.32
C GLY A 45 -3.52 5.59 6.65
N LEU A 46 -3.13 4.69 7.55
CA LEU A 46 -2.53 5.04 8.84
C LEU A 46 -1.13 5.68 8.69
N ALA A 47 -0.30 5.17 7.79
CA ALA A 47 1.00 5.75 7.48
C ALA A 47 0.84 7.17 6.92
N SER A 48 -0.04 7.35 5.93
CA SER A 48 -0.30 8.68 5.36
C SER A 48 -0.97 9.63 6.35
N THR A 49 -1.77 9.12 7.30
CA THR A 49 -2.30 9.95 8.41
C THR A 49 -1.17 10.44 9.31
N ALA A 50 -0.16 9.61 9.62
CA ALA A 50 1.01 10.05 10.36
C ALA A 50 1.79 11.14 9.61
N GLU A 51 1.89 11.05 8.28
CA GLU A 51 2.48 12.10 7.43
C GLU A 51 1.69 13.41 7.50
N VAL A 52 0.34 13.34 7.51
CA VAL A 52 -0.51 14.53 7.68
C VAL A 52 -0.24 15.21 9.02
N VAL A 53 -0.14 14.41 10.10
CA VAL A 53 0.17 14.95 11.43
C VAL A 53 1.54 15.61 11.44
N GLY A 54 2.59 14.95 10.93
CA GLY A 54 3.93 15.53 10.84
C GLY A 54 3.97 16.83 10.00
N ALA A 55 3.20 16.87 8.90
CA ALA A 55 3.10 18.06 8.05
C ALA A 55 2.30 19.20 8.73
N ALA A 56 1.31 18.88 9.56
CA ALA A 56 0.50 19.86 10.27
C ALA A 56 1.25 20.46 11.47
N GLU A 57 2.01 19.64 12.20
CA GLU A 57 2.85 20.07 13.33
C GLU A 57 4.13 20.78 12.84
N GLY A 58 4.52 20.59 11.58
CA GLY A 58 5.76 21.13 11.02
C GLY A 58 7.02 20.40 11.51
N HIS A 59 6.86 19.34 12.29
CA HIS A 59 7.94 18.50 12.82
C HIS A 59 7.42 17.09 13.09
N TRP A 60 8.34 16.15 13.34
CA TRP A 60 7.97 14.78 13.68
C TRP A 60 8.21 14.49 15.16
N ASN A 61 7.16 14.18 15.89
CA ASN A 61 7.33 13.57 17.19
C ASN A 61 7.62 12.06 17.08
N LEU A 62 8.25 11.49 18.10
CA LEU A 62 8.69 10.11 18.07
C LEU A 62 7.55 9.09 17.88
N GLY A 63 6.36 9.39 18.42
CA GLY A 63 5.20 8.51 18.28
C GLY A 63 4.68 8.47 16.85
N VAL A 64 4.56 9.64 16.22
CA VAL A 64 4.14 9.78 14.80
C VAL A 64 5.14 9.10 13.88
N TYR A 65 6.45 9.30 14.10
CA TYR A 65 7.50 8.64 13.33
C TYR A 65 7.45 7.11 13.45
N ARG A 66 7.27 6.58 14.66
CA ARG A 66 7.11 5.14 14.89
C ARG A 66 5.90 4.57 14.19
N ALA A 67 4.76 5.27 14.24
CA ALA A 67 3.55 4.86 13.54
C ALA A 67 3.76 4.85 12.02
N TRP A 68 4.32 5.92 11.46
CA TRP A 68 4.66 6.01 10.07
C TRP A 68 5.60 4.88 9.60
N TYR A 69 6.68 4.66 10.38
CA TYR A 69 7.67 3.64 10.04
C TYR A 69 7.08 2.23 10.12
N PHE A 70 6.28 1.95 11.16
CA PHE A 70 5.65 0.64 11.32
C PHE A 70 4.61 0.38 10.23
N PHE A 71 3.65 1.26 10.06
CA PHE A 71 2.59 1.06 9.09
C PHE A 71 3.12 1.17 7.64
N GLY A 72 3.85 2.23 7.31
CA GLY A 72 4.36 2.48 5.97
C GLY A 72 5.59 1.65 5.62
N GLY A 73 6.59 1.69 6.50
CA GLY A 73 7.87 1.03 6.28
C GLY A 73 7.84 -0.50 6.36
N LEU A 74 6.95 -1.08 7.16
CA LEU A 74 6.90 -2.54 7.35
C LEU A 74 5.67 -3.20 6.73
N LEU A 75 4.47 -2.60 6.82
CA LEU A 75 3.24 -3.34 6.56
C LEU A 75 2.68 -3.17 5.15
N VAL A 76 2.67 -1.95 4.59
CA VAL A 76 1.95 -1.65 3.33
C VAL A 76 2.29 -2.64 2.22
N ALA A 77 3.53 -2.63 1.76
CA ALA A 77 3.93 -3.45 0.63
C ALA A 77 3.87 -4.95 0.96
N ALA A 78 4.26 -5.33 2.18
CA ALA A 78 4.24 -6.72 2.63
C ALA A 78 2.84 -7.32 2.57
N TYR A 79 1.82 -6.64 3.12
CA TYR A 79 0.45 -7.16 3.17
C TYR A 79 -0.25 -7.09 1.82
N LEU A 80 -0.05 -6.03 1.03
CA LEU A 80 -0.56 -5.95 -0.35
C LEU A 80 0.06 -7.05 -1.22
N GLY A 81 1.37 -7.26 -1.11
CA GLY A 81 2.07 -8.34 -1.81
C GLY A 81 1.60 -9.73 -1.38
N MET A 82 1.40 -9.94 -0.07
CA MET A 82 0.87 -11.21 0.45
C MET A 82 -0.56 -11.49 -0.04
N GLY A 83 -1.41 -10.46 -0.17
CA GLY A 83 -2.71 -10.63 -0.81
C GLY A 83 -2.58 -11.19 -2.23
N THR A 84 -1.65 -10.65 -3.01
CA THR A 84 -1.36 -11.15 -4.35
C THR A 84 -0.75 -12.56 -4.33
N ALA A 85 0.12 -12.86 -3.37
CA ALA A 85 0.68 -14.20 -3.19
C ALA A 85 -0.42 -15.25 -2.93
N TYR A 86 -1.39 -14.96 -2.06
CA TYR A 86 -2.52 -15.87 -1.80
C TYR A 86 -3.47 -16.02 -2.99
N LEU A 87 -3.48 -15.04 -3.89
CA LEU A 87 -4.29 -15.11 -5.12
C LEU A 87 -3.64 -15.99 -6.20
N LEU A 88 -2.31 -15.95 -6.31
CA LEU A 88 -1.59 -16.49 -7.46
C LEU A 88 -0.73 -17.72 -7.14
N LEU A 89 -0.21 -17.83 -5.92
CA LEU A 89 0.72 -18.90 -5.55
C LEU A 89 0.00 -20.11 -4.93
N PRO A 90 0.63 -21.29 -5.00
CA PRO A 90 0.14 -22.45 -4.27
C PRO A 90 0.02 -22.16 -2.77
N ARG A 91 -1.04 -22.64 -2.14
CA ARG A 91 -1.33 -22.36 -0.72
C ARG A 91 -0.16 -22.62 0.22
N ARG A 92 0.62 -23.70 -0.02
CA ARG A 92 1.79 -24.01 0.81
C ARG A 92 2.82 -22.88 0.79
N VAL A 93 3.14 -22.37 -0.39
CA VAL A 93 4.10 -21.26 -0.56
C VAL A 93 3.56 -19.98 0.08
N ALA A 94 2.30 -19.65 -0.19
CA ALA A 94 1.66 -18.47 0.39
C ALA A 94 1.63 -18.53 1.93
N HIS A 95 1.32 -19.70 2.53
CA HIS A 95 1.36 -19.86 3.98
C HIS A 95 2.77 -19.72 4.56
N THR A 96 3.79 -20.30 3.92
CA THR A 96 5.19 -20.15 4.37
C THR A 96 5.61 -18.68 4.36
N LEU A 97 5.33 -17.96 3.26
CA LEU A 97 5.61 -16.53 3.18
C LEU A 97 4.84 -15.73 4.24
N MET A 98 3.58 -16.08 4.49
CA MET A 98 2.77 -15.41 5.51
C MET A 98 3.33 -15.60 6.92
N VAL A 99 3.85 -16.78 7.25
CA VAL A 99 4.52 -17.01 8.54
C VAL A 99 5.72 -16.08 8.70
N LEU A 100 6.54 -15.93 7.66
CA LEU A 100 7.68 -15.01 7.68
C LEU A 100 7.24 -13.55 7.84
N VAL A 101 6.21 -13.12 7.09
CA VAL A 101 5.67 -11.77 7.20
C VAL A 101 5.05 -11.54 8.58
N ALA A 102 4.30 -12.49 9.13
CA ALA A 102 3.72 -12.39 10.47
C ALA A 102 4.81 -12.29 11.55
N PHE A 103 5.87 -13.10 11.45
CA PHE A 103 7.02 -12.99 12.33
C PHE A 103 7.69 -11.61 12.22
N GLY A 104 7.96 -11.15 10.99
CA GLY A 104 8.52 -9.82 10.74
C GLY A 104 7.62 -8.69 11.26
N THR A 105 6.30 -8.84 11.15
CA THR A 105 5.33 -7.88 11.69
C THR A 105 5.39 -7.81 13.22
N ILE A 106 5.35 -8.96 13.90
CA ILE A 106 5.39 -9.02 15.38
C ILE A 106 6.74 -8.51 15.88
N TYR A 107 7.84 -9.00 15.32
CA TYR A 107 9.18 -8.56 15.65
C TYR A 107 9.33 -7.05 15.43
N GLY A 108 8.93 -6.56 14.24
CA GLY A 108 8.97 -5.15 13.89
C GLY A 108 8.14 -4.28 14.81
N ALA A 109 6.91 -4.71 15.18
CA ALA A 109 6.07 -4.00 16.13
C ALA A 109 6.78 -3.82 17.48
N VAL A 110 7.28 -4.91 18.07
CA VAL A 110 7.99 -4.86 19.35
C VAL A 110 9.21 -3.95 19.26
N ARG A 111 10.04 -4.13 18.23
CA ARG A 111 11.28 -3.36 18.07
C ARG A 111 11.04 -1.88 17.81
N VAL A 112 10.09 -1.52 16.93
CA VAL A 112 9.75 -0.12 16.65
C VAL A 112 9.20 0.58 17.89
N LEU A 113 8.37 -0.10 18.69
CA LEU A 113 7.78 0.48 19.90
C LEU A 113 8.80 0.61 21.03
N THR A 114 9.71 -0.35 21.20
CA THR A 114 10.66 -0.40 22.31
C THR A 114 12.03 0.19 21.99
N ALA A 115 12.32 0.52 20.73
CA ALA A 115 13.59 1.07 20.31
C ALA A 115 13.95 2.35 21.09
N THR A 116 15.14 2.36 21.67
CA THR A 116 15.73 3.59 22.23
C THR A 116 16.35 4.38 21.09
N ILE A 117 15.80 5.57 20.83
CA ILE A 117 16.32 6.48 19.81
C ILE A 117 17.24 7.50 20.49
N SER A 118 18.43 7.71 19.93
CA SER A 118 19.41 8.65 20.47
C SER A 118 18.85 10.07 20.57
N ALA A 119 19.31 10.86 21.53
CA ALA A 119 18.89 12.25 21.69
C ALA A 119 19.17 13.08 20.41
N ALA A 120 20.26 12.79 19.70
CA ALA A 120 20.60 13.42 18.42
C ALA A 120 19.53 13.12 17.35
N ASN A 121 19.10 11.86 17.20
CA ASN A 121 18.08 11.46 16.26
C ASN A 121 16.69 12.02 16.63
N GLN A 122 16.38 12.13 17.93
CA GLN A 122 15.15 12.79 18.39
C GLN A 122 15.14 14.28 18.03
N HIS A 123 16.25 14.97 18.24
CA HIS A 123 16.40 16.36 17.86
C HIS A 123 16.27 16.53 16.32
N LEU A 124 16.83 15.61 15.57
CA LEU A 124 16.74 15.59 14.12
C LEU A 124 15.28 15.45 13.64
N LEU A 125 14.49 14.57 14.25
CA LEU A 125 13.05 14.45 13.96
C LEU A 125 12.28 15.72 14.28
N GLN A 126 12.59 16.38 15.41
CA GLN A 126 11.91 17.62 15.84
C GLN A 126 12.25 18.83 14.99
N THR A 127 13.39 18.83 14.30
CA THR A 127 13.84 19.94 13.44
C THR A 127 13.64 19.70 11.96
N SER A 128 13.28 18.47 11.57
CA SER A 128 13.13 18.09 10.15
C SER A 128 11.69 18.25 9.66
N THR A 129 11.53 18.83 8.48
CA THR A 129 10.26 18.84 7.76
C THR A 129 9.89 17.46 7.25
N SER A 130 8.63 17.25 6.87
CA SER A 130 8.15 15.94 6.36
C SER A 130 8.98 15.41 5.19
N GLN A 131 9.43 16.28 4.29
CA GLN A 131 10.35 15.89 3.20
C GLN A 131 11.71 15.43 3.70
N GLN A 132 12.28 16.19 4.65
CA GLN A 132 13.59 15.86 5.20
C GLN A 132 13.57 14.53 5.96
N VAL A 133 12.46 14.17 6.63
CA VAL A 133 12.35 12.88 7.31
C VAL A 133 12.37 11.70 6.32
N VAL A 134 11.80 11.88 5.14
CA VAL A 134 11.89 10.87 4.08
C VAL A 134 13.31 10.77 3.54
N ASP A 135 14.02 11.91 3.39
CA ASP A 135 15.43 11.93 3.00
C ASP A 135 16.35 11.43 4.12
N VAL A 136 15.99 11.73 5.37
CA VAL A 136 16.70 11.33 6.59
C VAL A 136 16.54 9.82 6.89
N SER A 137 15.67 9.11 6.20
CA SER A 137 15.69 7.64 6.24
C SER A 137 17.06 7.03 5.87
N HIS A 138 17.96 7.84 5.30
CA HIS A 138 19.37 7.49 5.12
C HIS A 138 20.20 7.58 6.42
N PHE A 139 19.69 8.18 7.49
CA PHE A 139 20.43 8.40 8.74
C PHE A 139 20.19 7.36 9.85
N MET A 140 19.70 6.18 9.51
CA MET A 140 19.53 5.08 10.48
C MET A 140 18.93 5.57 11.83
N ILE A 141 17.74 6.13 11.78
CA ILE A 141 17.04 6.59 13.00
C ILE A 141 16.60 5.39 13.83
N MET A 142 16.10 4.35 13.18
CA MET A 142 15.74 3.10 13.82
C MET A 142 16.98 2.21 14.04
N PRO A 143 16.92 1.23 14.96
CA PRO A 143 17.98 0.24 15.09
C PRO A 143 18.25 -0.52 13.78
N LEU A 144 19.50 -0.92 13.56
CA LEU A 144 19.97 -1.56 12.33
C LEU A 144 19.13 -2.78 11.91
N ASP A 145 18.69 -3.57 12.87
CA ASP A 145 17.84 -4.75 12.62
C ASP A 145 16.52 -4.38 11.95
N ILE A 146 15.93 -3.24 12.33
CA ILE A 146 14.70 -2.71 11.73
C ILE A 146 14.97 -2.02 10.40
N GLU A 147 16.09 -1.31 10.29
CA GLU A 147 16.52 -0.68 9.04
C GLU A 147 16.84 -1.71 7.93
N ILE A 148 17.14 -2.96 8.30
CA ILE A 148 17.28 -4.08 7.36
C ILE A 148 15.92 -4.76 7.11
N LEU A 149 15.11 -4.98 8.15
CA LEU A 149 13.84 -5.68 8.03
C LEU A 149 12.85 -4.94 7.13
N ALA A 150 12.74 -3.62 7.28
CA ALA A 150 11.77 -2.83 6.54
C ALA A 150 11.98 -2.88 5.01
N PRO A 151 13.18 -2.64 4.45
CA PRO A 151 13.43 -2.84 3.03
C PRO A 151 13.19 -4.29 2.57
N MET A 152 13.55 -5.30 3.36
CA MET A 152 13.30 -6.69 3.01
C MET A 152 11.80 -6.97 2.84
N MET A 153 10.98 -6.51 3.78
CA MET A 153 9.53 -6.67 3.72
C MET A 153 8.93 -5.87 2.54
N ASN A 154 9.41 -4.64 2.32
CA ASN A 154 8.93 -3.79 1.23
C ASN A 154 9.31 -4.33 -0.15
N ILE A 155 10.57 -4.71 -0.36
CA ILE A 155 11.03 -5.25 -1.65
C ILE A 155 10.32 -6.56 -1.96
N THR A 156 10.21 -7.46 -0.99
CA THR A 156 9.50 -8.73 -1.18
C THR A 156 8.02 -8.49 -1.48
N GLY A 157 7.37 -7.62 -0.71
CA GLY A 157 5.96 -7.27 -0.92
C GLY A 157 5.71 -6.59 -2.27
N ALA A 158 6.54 -5.62 -2.64
CA ALA A 158 6.45 -4.94 -3.93
C ALA A 158 6.70 -5.90 -5.10
N ALA A 159 7.68 -6.79 -4.99
CA ALA A 159 7.95 -7.82 -6.00
C ALA A 159 6.77 -8.78 -6.19
N LEU A 160 6.12 -9.20 -5.10
CA LEU A 160 4.92 -10.04 -5.16
C LEU A 160 3.73 -9.29 -5.78
N LEU A 161 3.51 -8.03 -5.39
CA LEU A 161 2.40 -7.22 -5.89
C LEU A 161 2.60 -6.89 -7.38
N PHE A 162 3.72 -6.30 -7.73
CA PHE A 162 4.05 -5.92 -9.10
C PHE A 162 4.21 -7.13 -10.02
N GLY A 163 5.05 -8.09 -9.62
CA GLY A 163 5.30 -9.30 -10.41
C GLY A 163 4.03 -10.13 -10.59
N GLY A 164 3.20 -10.24 -9.54
CA GLY A 164 1.91 -10.92 -9.62
C GLY A 164 0.92 -10.22 -10.55
N ALA A 165 0.84 -8.89 -10.49
CA ALA A 165 0.00 -8.11 -11.38
C ALA A 165 0.43 -8.23 -12.84
N LEU A 166 1.74 -8.16 -13.12
CA LEU A 166 2.29 -8.39 -14.47
C LEU A 166 2.05 -9.81 -14.97
N TRP A 167 2.28 -10.82 -14.13
CA TRP A 167 2.02 -12.22 -14.47
C TRP A 167 0.55 -12.45 -14.83
N SER A 168 -0.35 -11.91 -14.01
CA SER A 168 -1.79 -11.95 -14.27
C SER A 168 -2.16 -11.25 -15.58
N ALA A 169 -1.64 -10.04 -15.79
CA ALA A 169 -1.86 -9.27 -17.02
C ALA A 169 -1.39 -10.06 -18.25
N TRP A 170 -0.20 -10.65 -18.19
CA TRP A 170 0.36 -11.46 -19.27
C TRP A 170 -0.50 -12.67 -19.61
N ILE A 171 -1.01 -13.40 -18.60
CA ILE A 171 -1.91 -14.55 -18.81
C ILE A 171 -3.18 -14.10 -19.54
N PHE A 172 -3.84 -13.03 -19.07
CA PHE A 172 -5.08 -12.55 -19.68
C PHE A 172 -4.86 -12.01 -21.09
N TRP A 173 -3.75 -11.34 -21.33
CA TRP A 173 -3.38 -10.88 -22.66
C TRP A 173 -3.19 -12.06 -23.63
N ARG A 174 -2.47 -13.08 -23.20
CA ARG A 174 -2.17 -14.26 -24.03
C ARG A 174 -3.41 -15.10 -24.33
N GLN A 175 -4.35 -15.17 -23.39
CA GLN A 175 -5.60 -15.91 -23.58
C GLN A 175 -6.67 -15.11 -24.34
N ARG A 176 -6.37 -13.87 -24.75
CA ARG A 176 -7.35 -12.92 -25.33
C ARG A 176 -8.63 -12.80 -24.50
N ALA A 177 -8.53 -13.10 -23.21
CA ALA A 177 -9.62 -13.10 -22.26
C ALA A 177 -9.80 -11.70 -21.69
N LEU A 178 -11.01 -11.22 -21.68
CA LEU A 178 -11.54 -10.14 -20.86
C LEU A 178 -10.55 -8.95 -20.66
N SER A 179 -10.57 -7.99 -21.60
CA SER A 179 -9.71 -6.78 -21.63
C SER A 179 -9.64 -6.01 -20.30
N TYR A 180 -10.67 -6.07 -19.51
CA TYR A 180 -10.79 -5.39 -18.23
C TYR A 180 -9.93 -6.02 -17.10
N ARG A 181 -9.79 -7.36 -17.03
CA ARG A 181 -8.87 -8.00 -16.07
C ARG A 181 -7.42 -7.67 -16.37
N PHE A 182 -7.10 -7.59 -17.67
CA PHE A 182 -5.81 -7.08 -18.11
C PHE A 182 -5.62 -5.64 -17.64
N ALA A 183 -6.57 -4.74 -17.90
CA ALA A 183 -6.51 -3.34 -17.51
C ALA A 183 -6.39 -3.17 -15.98
N SER A 184 -7.20 -3.89 -15.20
CA SER A 184 -7.12 -3.89 -13.73
C SER A 184 -5.72 -4.25 -13.23
N ASN A 185 -5.14 -5.34 -13.75
CA ASN A 185 -3.82 -5.79 -13.30
C ASN A 185 -2.70 -4.81 -13.72
N VAL A 186 -2.81 -4.20 -14.91
CA VAL A 186 -1.86 -3.16 -15.36
C VAL A 186 -1.93 -1.94 -14.45
N LEU A 187 -3.14 -1.48 -14.08
CA LEU A 187 -3.31 -0.37 -13.15
C LEU A 187 -2.70 -0.68 -11.77
N ILE A 188 -2.95 -1.87 -11.22
CA ILE A 188 -2.35 -2.29 -9.95
C ILE A 188 -0.82 -2.36 -10.06
N ALA A 189 -0.27 -2.86 -11.17
CA ALA A 189 1.18 -2.91 -11.38
C ALA A 189 1.81 -1.51 -11.42
N ILE A 190 1.19 -0.56 -12.14
CA ILE A 190 1.62 0.85 -12.18
C ILE A 190 1.57 1.44 -10.76
N GLY A 191 0.45 1.25 -10.05
CA GLY A 191 0.26 1.75 -8.70
C GLY A 191 1.29 1.21 -7.71
N ALA A 192 1.67 -0.06 -7.84
CA ALA A 192 2.67 -0.69 -6.98
C ALA A 192 4.08 -0.11 -7.18
N LEU A 193 4.42 0.32 -8.40
CA LEU A 193 5.73 0.89 -8.74
C LEU A 193 5.83 2.40 -8.50
N ALA A 194 4.72 3.12 -8.59
CA ALA A 194 4.71 4.58 -8.55
C ALA A 194 5.45 5.17 -7.33
N PRO A 195 5.25 4.69 -6.09
CA PRO A 195 5.98 5.22 -4.93
C PRO A 195 7.50 5.05 -5.07
N SER A 196 7.95 3.89 -5.52
CA SER A 196 9.39 3.59 -5.65
C SER A 196 10.05 4.42 -6.74
N ILE A 197 9.41 4.58 -7.90
CA ILE A 197 9.93 5.36 -9.03
C ILE A 197 10.01 6.83 -8.65
N LEU A 198 8.93 7.40 -8.12
CA LEU A 198 8.86 8.82 -7.80
C LEU A 198 9.73 9.19 -6.60
N THR A 199 9.88 8.30 -5.61
CA THR A 199 10.88 8.46 -4.54
C THR A 199 12.30 8.47 -5.10
N GLY A 200 12.59 7.63 -6.10
CA GLY A 200 13.88 7.65 -6.79
C GLY A 200 14.19 8.98 -7.48
N LEU A 201 13.17 9.71 -7.96
CA LEU A 201 13.32 11.01 -8.60
C LEU A 201 13.71 12.14 -7.61
N ILE A 202 13.54 11.94 -6.29
CA ILE A 202 14.02 12.90 -5.27
C ILE A 202 15.52 13.13 -5.44
N ARG A 203 16.27 12.06 -5.74
CA ARG A 203 17.73 12.14 -6.02
C ARG A 203 18.07 12.99 -7.24
N LEU A 204 17.09 13.27 -8.11
CA LEU A 204 17.20 14.14 -9.28
C LEU A 204 16.63 15.54 -9.04
N GLY A 205 16.28 15.89 -7.77
CA GLY A 205 15.81 17.22 -7.38
C GLY A 205 14.29 17.41 -7.38
N PHE A 206 13.50 16.37 -7.58
CA PHE A 206 12.02 16.45 -7.49
C PHE A 206 11.57 16.29 -6.02
N THR A 207 11.49 17.39 -5.30
CA THR A 207 11.32 17.41 -3.84
C THR A 207 10.02 16.76 -3.32
N SER A 208 8.89 16.88 -4.02
CA SER A 208 7.61 16.25 -3.60
C SER A 208 7.38 14.85 -4.19
N GLY A 209 8.41 14.21 -4.73
CA GLY A 209 8.28 12.93 -5.45
C GLY A 209 7.72 11.80 -4.60
N PHE A 210 8.06 11.73 -3.32
CA PHE A 210 7.57 10.70 -2.41
C PHE A 210 6.06 10.76 -2.21
N PHE A 211 5.52 11.90 -1.78
CA PHE A 211 4.08 12.08 -1.50
C PHE A 211 3.23 11.97 -2.76
N LEU A 212 3.74 12.52 -3.86
CA LEU A 212 3.09 12.37 -5.18
C LEU A 212 3.08 10.91 -5.62
N GLY A 213 4.17 10.19 -5.40
CA GLY A 213 4.29 8.77 -5.71
C GLY A 213 3.31 7.92 -4.93
N GLN A 214 3.13 8.20 -3.66
CA GLN A 214 2.14 7.52 -2.82
C GLN A 214 0.71 7.78 -3.31
N LEU A 215 0.36 9.04 -3.60
CA LEU A 215 -0.97 9.42 -4.09
C LEU A 215 -1.28 8.73 -5.42
N ILE A 216 -0.37 8.80 -6.38
CA ILE A 216 -0.50 8.12 -7.67
C ILE A 216 -0.60 6.60 -7.45
N GLY A 217 0.23 6.05 -6.58
CA GLY A 217 0.25 4.63 -6.25
C GLY A 217 -1.12 4.13 -5.78
N VAL A 218 -1.67 4.75 -4.74
CA VAL A 218 -2.97 4.34 -4.19
C VAL A 218 -4.12 4.62 -5.16
N ALA A 219 -4.07 5.72 -5.93
CA ALA A 219 -5.08 6.04 -6.93
C ALA A 219 -5.15 4.97 -8.04
N PHE A 220 -4.02 4.52 -8.55
CA PHE A 220 -3.95 3.45 -9.55
C PHE A 220 -4.36 2.09 -8.97
N ILE A 221 -3.98 1.77 -7.73
CA ILE A 221 -4.42 0.54 -7.05
C ILE A 221 -5.94 0.57 -6.87
N LEU A 222 -6.52 1.69 -6.40
CA LEU A 222 -7.96 1.85 -6.26
C LEU A 222 -8.67 1.72 -7.63
N ALA A 223 -8.18 2.43 -8.65
CA ALA A 223 -8.72 2.33 -10.00
C ALA A 223 -8.67 0.88 -10.53
N GLY A 224 -7.58 0.17 -10.29
CA GLY A 224 -7.45 -1.24 -10.64
C GLY A 224 -8.48 -2.12 -9.93
N PHE A 225 -8.72 -1.90 -8.64
CA PHE A 225 -9.77 -2.61 -7.89
C PHE A 225 -11.16 -2.27 -8.42
N LEU A 226 -11.47 -0.99 -8.68
CA LEU A 226 -12.77 -0.58 -9.21
C LEU A 226 -13.04 -1.21 -10.59
N VAL A 227 -12.06 -1.18 -11.49
CA VAL A 227 -12.15 -1.86 -12.79
C VAL A 227 -12.36 -3.36 -12.60
N SER A 228 -11.73 -3.99 -11.60
CA SER A 228 -11.97 -5.40 -11.25
C SER A 228 -13.38 -5.65 -10.72
N ILE A 229 -13.94 -4.73 -9.93
CA ILE A 229 -15.29 -4.83 -9.34
C ILE A 229 -16.39 -4.67 -10.41
N GLU A 230 -16.22 -3.73 -11.34
CA GLU A 230 -17.18 -3.50 -12.43
C GLU A 230 -17.50 -4.77 -13.25
N ILE A 231 -16.63 -5.74 -13.16
CA ILE A 231 -16.68 -7.01 -13.83
C ILE A 231 -17.60 -8.02 -13.14
N PHE A 232 -17.80 -7.88 -11.85
CA PHE A 232 -18.73 -8.75 -11.12
C PHE A 232 -20.21 -8.34 -11.29
N ALA A 233 -20.52 -7.58 -12.34
CA ALA A 233 -21.87 -7.25 -12.83
C ALA A 233 -22.69 -6.26 -11.97
N VAL A 234 -22.23 -5.84 -10.83
CA VAL A 234 -23.02 -4.93 -9.96
C VAL A 234 -22.08 -3.95 -9.25
N PHE A 235 -22.07 -2.70 -9.68
CA PHE A 235 -21.44 -1.63 -8.93
C PHE A 235 -22.41 -1.18 -7.83
N ARG A 236 -22.13 -1.60 -6.60
CA ARG A 236 -22.91 -1.29 -5.41
C ARG A 236 -22.14 -0.32 -4.53
N VAL A 237 -22.84 0.68 -3.98
CA VAL A 237 -22.25 1.50 -2.92
C VAL A 237 -22.00 0.62 -1.71
N PRO A 238 -20.78 0.61 -1.14
CA PRO A 238 -20.46 -0.22 0.02
C PRO A 238 -21.48 -0.07 1.14
N PHE A 239 -21.85 -1.19 1.77
CA PHE A 239 -22.81 -1.26 2.88
C PHE A 239 -24.23 -0.77 2.58
N THR A 240 -24.60 -0.55 1.31
CA THR A 240 -25.96 -0.14 0.91
C THR A 240 -26.55 -1.10 -0.10
N ASN A 241 -27.86 -1.04 -0.30
CA ASN A 241 -28.55 -1.77 -1.37
C ASN A 241 -28.61 -0.96 -2.68
N LEU A 242 -27.96 0.21 -2.72
CA LEU A 242 -27.92 1.08 -3.91
C LEU A 242 -26.98 0.49 -4.97
N VAL A 243 -27.56 0.02 -6.05
CA VAL A 243 -26.87 -0.48 -7.23
C VAL A 243 -26.76 0.69 -8.21
N LEU A 244 -25.53 1.20 -8.44
CA LEU A 244 -25.28 2.31 -9.36
C LEU A 244 -25.24 1.87 -10.83
N HIS A 245 -24.83 0.63 -11.09
CA HIS A 245 -24.81 0.07 -12.42
C HIS A 245 -24.95 -1.46 -12.37
N GLN A 246 -25.88 -2.00 -13.15
CA GLN A 246 -26.03 -3.44 -13.36
C GLN A 246 -25.82 -3.74 -14.84
N ARG A 247 -24.70 -4.38 -15.18
CA ARG A 247 -24.49 -4.86 -16.55
C ARG A 247 -25.41 -6.07 -16.82
N GLN A 248 -26.19 -6.01 -17.87
CA GLN A 248 -26.91 -7.20 -18.35
C GLN A 248 -25.86 -8.25 -18.78
N PRO A 249 -26.05 -9.53 -18.41
CA PRO A 249 -25.16 -10.59 -18.86
C PRO A 249 -25.19 -10.61 -20.40
N VAL A 250 -24.01 -10.51 -21.01
CA VAL A 250 -23.88 -10.72 -22.45
C VAL A 250 -24.38 -12.11 -22.75
N GLN A 251 -25.54 -12.22 -23.40
CA GLN A 251 -26.03 -13.50 -23.90
C GLN A 251 -24.95 -14.06 -24.83
N ALA A 252 -24.33 -15.16 -24.43
CA ALA A 252 -23.46 -15.91 -25.31
C ALA A 252 -24.29 -16.31 -26.52
N LYS A 253 -24.02 -15.70 -27.67
CA LYS A 253 -24.53 -16.20 -28.92
C LYS A 253 -24.00 -17.64 -29.06
N ARG A 254 -24.92 -18.57 -29.02
CA ARG A 254 -24.72 -19.97 -29.39
C ARG A 254 -24.30 -20.10 -30.84
#